data_e6516f7daace8c8ebd2e7a3ad14a330d
#
_entry.id   e6516f7daace8c8ebd2e7a3ad14a330d
#
_cell.length_a   1.000
_cell.length_b   1.000
_cell.length_c   1.000
_cell.angle_alpha   90.00
_cell.angle_beta   90.00
_cell.angle_gamma   90.00
#
_symmetry.space_group_name_H-M   'P 1'
#
loop_
_entity.id
_entity.type
_entity.pdbx_description
1 polymer ?
#
loop_
_entity_poly.entity_id
_entity_poly.type
_entity_poly.pdbx_seq_one_letter_code
_entity_poly.pdbx_strand_id
1 'polypeptide(L)'
;MTSNAVSDPRTTRVSGPRNVVVIGAQWGDEGKGKIVDWLTESARGVVRFQGGHNAGHTLVIGGRKTVLRLIPSGVLREGVAILIGNGVVLSPSALMQEIGELEQAGVDVRSRLMISPACPLVLPIHVALDQAREAALGDTLKIGTTGRGIGPAYEDKVGRRALRVQDLLDPARFADKLERLLDLHNFTLVHYFKCPPVDFVKTKDEVLALGSAIAPMVGDVAAAIQRARARGESLLFEGAQGALLDVDHGTYPYVTSSNCVAGAAAPGAGIGPNMIDYVLGIVKAYTTRVGTGPFPTELTDDTGALLARRGNEFGSVTGRPRRCGWLDIPALRRSFELNGVNGQCITKLDVLDGMQQIRVCTHYTIGDETVDLIPTGAEEVARCEPVYETLPGWSESTLGAKSFAALPEAARRYLARIEALTGVPIAMVSTGPDRDETILVRHPFSCADESKPLLSSEDIPSNRGRSPTIRGGKFDAKTR
;
A
#
# COMPACT_ATOMS: atom_id res chain seq x y z
N MET A 1 -25.48 16.22 39.38
CA MET A 1 -24.68 15.13 38.79
C MET A 1 -24.98 15.13 37.29
N THR A 2 -24.22 15.89 36.52
CA THR A 2 -24.36 15.96 35.05
C THR A 2 -23.37 14.98 34.47
N SER A 3 -23.87 13.90 33.91
CA SER A 3 -23.14 12.89 33.18
C SER A 3 -22.56 13.53 31.89
N ASN A 4 -21.27 13.84 31.87
CA ASN A 4 -20.55 14.11 30.63
C ASN A 4 -20.41 12.76 29.90
N ALA A 5 -21.35 12.46 29.01
CA ALA A 5 -21.18 11.40 28.03
C ALA A 5 -20.04 11.81 27.11
N VAL A 6 -18.91 11.10 27.24
CA VAL A 6 -17.81 11.18 26.25
C VAL A 6 -18.40 10.65 24.94
N SER A 7 -18.65 11.54 23.99
CA SER A 7 -19.13 11.18 22.66
C SER A 7 -18.09 10.26 22.00
N ASP A 8 -18.50 9.06 21.60
CA ASP A 8 -17.65 8.14 20.84
C ASP A 8 -17.20 8.86 19.53
N PRO A 9 -15.88 9.08 19.31
CA PRO A 9 -15.39 9.78 18.13
C PRO A 9 -15.77 9.11 16.80
N ARG A 10 -16.27 7.86 16.85
CA ARG A 10 -16.77 7.13 15.68
C ARG A 10 -18.15 7.61 15.21
N THR A 11 -18.88 8.38 16.01
CA THR A 11 -20.24 8.86 15.68
C THR A 11 -20.25 10.26 15.06
N THR A 12 -19.11 10.86 14.73
CA THR A 12 -19.05 12.16 14.06
C THR A 12 -19.70 12.05 12.68
N ARG A 13 -20.85 12.69 12.49
CA ARG A 13 -21.54 12.74 11.19
C ARG A 13 -20.62 13.35 10.13
N VAL A 14 -20.25 12.54 9.15
CA VAL A 14 -19.53 12.99 7.94
C VAL A 14 -20.44 13.94 7.17
N SER A 15 -20.03 15.19 7.00
CA SER A 15 -20.78 16.18 6.22
C SER A 15 -20.45 16.02 4.73
N GLY A 16 -21.33 15.30 4.00
CA GLY A 16 -21.20 15.06 2.56
C GLY A 16 -20.40 13.80 2.20
N PRO A 17 -20.50 13.33 0.93
CA PRO A 17 -19.78 12.17 0.46
C PRO A 17 -18.29 12.51 0.31
N ARG A 18 -17.43 11.72 0.91
CA ARG A 18 -15.97 11.88 0.83
C ARG A 18 -15.32 10.56 0.40
N ASN A 19 -14.53 10.61 -0.66
CA ASN A 19 -13.73 9.46 -1.10
C ASN A 19 -12.34 9.55 -0.50
N VAL A 20 -11.95 8.52 0.23
CA VAL A 20 -10.64 8.44 0.89
C VAL A 20 -9.78 7.41 0.18
N VAL A 21 -8.56 7.81 -0.20
CA VAL A 21 -7.56 6.89 -0.75
C VAL A 21 -6.55 6.56 0.35
N VAL A 22 -6.34 5.28 0.61
CA VAL A 22 -5.34 4.77 1.56
C VAL A 22 -4.15 4.20 0.79
N ILE A 23 -2.97 4.77 1.01
CA ILE A 23 -1.72 4.32 0.39
C ILE A 23 -0.68 3.93 1.43
N GLY A 24 0.26 3.06 1.06
CA GLY A 24 1.50 2.88 1.83
C GLY A 24 2.49 3.99 1.48
N ALA A 25 3.01 4.67 2.48
CA ALA A 25 3.91 5.80 2.27
C ALA A 25 5.39 5.40 2.16
N GLN A 26 5.72 4.15 2.42
CA GLN A 26 7.09 3.60 2.43
C GLN A 26 7.25 2.51 1.35
N TRP A 27 8.00 1.43 1.65
CA TRP A 27 8.21 0.27 0.75
C TRP A 27 7.20 -0.86 0.93
N GLY A 28 5.94 -0.55 1.29
CA GLY A 28 4.92 -1.55 1.57
C GLY A 28 5.00 -2.12 2.99
N ASP A 29 4.05 -3.03 3.30
CA ASP A 29 3.96 -3.69 4.62
C ASP A 29 3.75 -2.76 5.83
N GLU A 30 3.23 -1.53 5.59
CA GLU A 30 2.95 -0.54 6.64
C GLU A 30 1.74 -0.89 7.52
N GLY A 31 1.01 -1.96 7.22
CA GLY A 31 -0.18 -2.34 7.98
C GLY A 31 -1.49 -1.73 7.46
N LYS A 32 -1.54 -1.39 6.16
CA LYS A 32 -2.72 -0.79 5.49
C LYS A 32 -4.02 -1.55 5.73
N GLY A 33 -4.01 -2.88 5.64
CA GLY A 33 -5.22 -3.68 5.72
C GLY A 33 -6.04 -3.43 7.00
N LYS A 34 -5.38 -3.37 8.17
CA LYS A 34 -6.03 -3.03 9.45
C LYS A 34 -6.74 -1.67 9.40
N ILE A 35 -6.06 -0.66 8.85
CA ILE A 35 -6.58 0.71 8.80
C ILE A 35 -7.72 0.81 7.78
N VAL A 36 -7.62 0.14 6.63
CA VAL A 36 -8.70 0.04 5.66
C VAL A 36 -9.92 -0.63 6.28
N ASP A 37 -9.76 -1.77 6.94
CA ASP A 37 -10.85 -2.45 7.63
C ASP A 37 -11.50 -1.57 8.71
N TRP A 38 -10.68 -0.85 9.50
CA TRP A 38 -11.19 0.09 10.51
C TRP A 38 -12.01 1.21 9.87
N LEU A 39 -11.48 1.86 8.83
CA LEU A 39 -12.13 2.98 8.12
C LEU A 39 -13.38 2.54 7.34
N THR A 40 -13.48 1.25 6.99
CA THR A 40 -14.63 0.69 6.26
C THR A 40 -15.94 0.88 7.01
N GLU A 41 -15.92 1.03 8.34
CA GLU A 41 -17.11 1.37 9.13
C GLU A 41 -17.81 2.66 8.66
N SER A 42 -17.03 3.61 8.13
CA SER A 42 -17.52 4.90 7.62
C SER A 42 -17.69 4.93 6.10
N ALA A 43 -17.48 3.80 5.42
CA ALA A 43 -17.56 3.71 3.96
C ALA A 43 -18.65 2.73 3.50
N ARG A 44 -19.36 3.06 2.41
CA ARG A 44 -20.34 2.18 1.78
C ARG A 44 -19.70 1.08 0.93
N GLY A 45 -18.49 1.28 0.48
CA GLY A 45 -17.75 0.32 -0.31
C GLY A 45 -16.24 0.53 -0.27
N VAL A 46 -15.50 -0.54 -0.56
CA VAL A 46 -14.04 -0.53 -0.68
C VAL A 46 -13.63 -0.92 -2.09
N VAL A 47 -12.75 -0.12 -2.68
CA VAL A 47 -12.30 -0.26 -4.07
C VAL A 47 -10.80 -0.58 -4.10
N ARG A 48 -10.42 -1.76 -4.58
CA ARG A 48 -9.05 -2.07 -4.94
C ARG A 48 -8.77 -1.55 -6.34
N PHE A 49 -7.76 -0.71 -6.53
CA PHE A 49 -7.54 -0.03 -7.80
C PHE A 49 -6.25 -0.43 -8.53
N GLN A 50 -5.32 -1.17 -7.89
CA GLN A 50 -4.06 -1.59 -8.50
C GLN A 50 -3.44 -2.82 -7.82
N GLY A 51 -2.31 -3.32 -8.38
CA GLY A 51 -1.62 -4.50 -7.87
C GLY A 51 -2.29 -5.80 -8.31
N GLY A 52 -2.03 -6.86 -7.60
CA GLY A 52 -2.57 -8.19 -7.84
C GLY A 52 -2.50 -9.03 -6.56
N HIS A 53 -2.48 -10.35 -6.70
CA HIS A 53 -2.38 -11.28 -5.57
C HIS A 53 -0.96 -11.39 -4.96
N ASN A 54 -0.04 -10.51 -5.36
CA ASN A 54 1.25 -10.30 -4.70
C ASN A 54 1.14 -9.48 -3.41
N ALA A 55 0.03 -8.79 -3.17
CA ALA A 55 -0.24 -8.13 -1.90
C ALA A 55 -0.62 -9.15 -0.81
N GLY A 56 -0.43 -8.77 0.46
CA GLY A 56 -0.85 -9.55 1.62
C GLY A 56 -1.29 -8.62 2.74
N HIS A 57 -2.60 -8.36 2.83
CA HIS A 57 -3.18 -7.53 3.87
C HIS A 57 -3.60 -8.41 5.04
N THR A 58 -2.85 -8.36 6.14
CA THR A 58 -3.16 -9.11 7.35
C THR A 58 -4.12 -8.32 8.23
N LEU A 59 -5.20 -8.95 8.62
CA LEU A 59 -6.22 -8.44 9.53
C LEU A 59 -6.25 -9.32 10.78
N VAL A 60 -6.34 -8.69 11.95
CA VAL A 60 -6.58 -9.39 13.22
C VAL A 60 -7.87 -8.82 13.83
N ILE A 61 -8.85 -9.68 14.02
CA ILE A 61 -10.16 -9.31 14.54
C ILE A 61 -10.52 -10.31 15.62
N GLY A 62 -10.63 -9.84 16.89
CA GLY A 62 -10.90 -10.73 18.01
C GLY A 62 -9.90 -11.88 18.14
N GLY A 63 -8.61 -11.62 17.84
CA GLY A 63 -7.53 -12.61 17.87
C GLY A 63 -7.45 -13.52 16.63
N ARG A 64 -8.45 -13.52 15.74
CA ARG A 64 -8.44 -14.31 14.51
C ARG A 64 -7.70 -13.58 13.39
N LYS A 65 -6.68 -14.23 12.81
CA LYS A 65 -5.88 -13.71 11.71
C LYS A 65 -6.47 -14.12 10.35
N THR A 66 -6.68 -13.14 9.46
CA THR A 66 -7.07 -13.33 8.07
C THR A 66 -6.07 -12.62 7.15
N VAL A 67 -5.65 -13.25 6.06
CA VAL A 67 -4.73 -12.65 5.07
C VAL A 67 -5.46 -12.51 3.75
N LEU A 68 -5.65 -11.27 3.30
CA LEU A 68 -6.28 -10.94 2.01
C LEU A 68 -5.23 -10.60 0.97
N ARG A 69 -5.47 -10.98 -0.28
CA ARG A 69 -4.53 -10.80 -1.40
C ARG A 69 -5.10 -9.95 -2.53
N LEU A 70 -6.26 -10.34 -3.07
CA LEU A 70 -6.98 -9.63 -4.15
C LEU A 70 -8.23 -8.92 -3.63
N ILE A 71 -8.93 -9.55 -2.73
CA ILE A 71 -10.18 -9.06 -2.18
C ILE A 71 -9.90 -7.88 -1.24
N PRO A 72 -10.60 -6.73 -1.40
CA PRO A 72 -10.45 -5.59 -0.52
C PRO A 72 -10.68 -5.90 0.95
N SER A 73 -9.92 -5.23 1.84
CA SER A 73 -9.91 -5.49 3.29
C SER A 73 -11.25 -5.26 3.98
N GLY A 74 -12.15 -4.48 3.39
CA GLY A 74 -13.52 -4.26 3.90
C GLY A 74 -14.43 -5.47 3.80
N VAL A 75 -14.03 -6.58 3.19
CA VAL A 75 -14.86 -7.79 3.00
C VAL A 75 -15.35 -8.39 4.32
N LEU A 76 -14.60 -8.20 5.41
CA LEU A 76 -14.96 -8.73 6.74
C LEU A 76 -16.05 -7.90 7.46
N ARG A 77 -16.53 -6.81 6.82
CA ARG A 77 -17.67 -6.03 7.32
C ARG A 77 -18.90 -6.28 6.47
N GLU A 78 -20.01 -6.60 7.12
CA GLU A 78 -21.30 -6.86 6.47
C GLU A 78 -21.84 -5.60 5.77
N GLY A 79 -22.58 -5.79 4.69
CA GLY A 79 -23.27 -4.71 3.98
C GLY A 79 -22.39 -3.74 3.21
N VAL A 80 -21.07 -3.98 3.15
CA VAL A 80 -20.11 -3.15 2.40
C VAL A 80 -19.91 -3.71 1.00
N ALA A 81 -20.00 -2.87 -0.02
CA ALA A 81 -19.71 -3.25 -1.40
C ALA A 81 -18.18 -3.45 -1.59
N ILE A 82 -17.81 -4.54 -2.26
CA ILE A 82 -16.42 -4.92 -2.52
C ILE A 82 -16.16 -4.80 -4.02
N LEU A 83 -15.27 -3.88 -4.40
CA LEU A 83 -15.06 -3.52 -5.79
C LEU A 83 -13.60 -3.76 -6.21
N ILE A 84 -13.40 -4.48 -7.32
CA ILE A 84 -12.09 -4.66 -7.96
C ILE A 84 -12.07 -3.87 -9.25
N GLY A 85 -11.31 -2.78 -9.25
CA GLY A 85 -11.17 -1.86 -10.38
C GLY A 85 -10.24 -2.39 -11.47
N ASN A 86 -10.34 -1.80 -12.65
CA ASN A 86 -9.63 -2.20 -13.88
C ASN A 86 -8.10 -2.08 -13.81
N GLY A 87 -7.57 -1.41 -12.80
CA GLY A 87 -6.12 -1.31 -12.58
C GLY A 87 -5.51 -2.57 -11.96
N VAL A 88 -6.33 -3.45 -11.38
CA VAL A 88 -5.88 -4.71 -10.78
C VAL A 88 -5.58 -5.75 -11.87
N VAL A 89 -4.45 -6.44 -11.77
CA VAL A 89 -4.19 -7.65 -12.56
C VAL A 89 -4.69 -8.86 -11.77
N LEU A 90 -5.68 -9.56 -12.34
CA LEU A 90 -6.49 -10.55 -11.64
C LEU A 90 -6.11 -11.97 -12.03
N SER A 91 -5.67 -12.77 -11.05
CA SER A 91 -5.51 -14.23 -11.21
C SER A 91 -6.83 -14.92 -10.90
N PRO A 92 -7.48 -15.59 -11.87
CA PRO A 92 -8.71 -16.31 -11.63
C PRO A 92 -8.59 -17.38 -10.54
N SER A 93 -7.51 -18.15 -10.54
CA SER A 93 -7.26 -19.18 -9.55
C SER A 93 -7.06 -18.63 -8.15
N ALA A 94 -6.24 -17.58 -8.00
CA ALA A 94 -6.01 -16.94 -6.70
C ALA A 94 -7.28 -16.29 -6.15
N LEU A 95 -8.10 -15.67 -7.01
CA LEU A 95 -9.38 -15.08 -6.60
C LEU A 95 -10.35 -16.15 -6.08
N MET A 96 -10.54 -17.22 -6.82
CA MET A 96 -11.48 -18.28 -6.45
C MET A 96 -11.03 -19.02 -5.19
N GLN A 97 -9.71 -19.22 -5.01
CA GLN A 97 -9.16 -19.75 -3.78
C GLN A 97 -9.48 -18.82 -2.59
N GLU A 98 -9.23 -17.52 -2.72
CA GLU A 98 -9.45 -16.53 -1.65
C GLU A 98 -10.93 -16.40 -1.29
N ILE A 99 -11.84 -16.45 -2.30
CA ILE A 99 -13.30 -16.52 -2.07
C ILE A 99 -13.64 -17.76 -1.26
N GLY A 100 -13.14 -18.94 -1.65
CA GLY A 100 -13.40 -20.19 -0.95
C GLY A 100 -12.91 -20.18 0.51
N GLU A 101 -11.72 -19.63 0.77
CA GLU A 101 -11.16 -19.48 2.13
C GLU A 101 -12.07 -18.58 3.00
N LEU A 102 -12.59 -17.49 2.45
CA LEU A 102 -13.49 -16.55 3.15
C LEU A 102 -14.88 -17.13 3.38
N GLU A 103 -15.46 -17.80 2.39
CA GLU A 103 -16.78 -18.43 2.50
C GLU A 103 -16.78 -19.59 3.52
N GLN A 104 -15.72 -20.39 3.57
CA GLN A 104 -15.49 -21.38 4.62
C GLN A 104 -15.39 -20.76 6.02
N ALA A 105 -14.93 -19.51 6.08
CA ALA A 105 -14.90 -18.72 7.32
C ALA A 105 -16.22 -18.05 7.66
N GLY A 106 -17.29 -18.25 6.87
CA GLY A 106 -18.62 -17.69 7.07
C GLY A 106 -18.80 -16.27 6.51
N VAL A 107 -17.87 -15.78 5.66
CA VAL A 107 -17.97 -14.44 5.07
C VAL A 107 -18.71 -14.51 3.75
N ASP A 108 -19.80 -13.76 3.61
CA ASP A 108 -20.51 -13.59 2.33
C ASP A 108 -19.68 -12.68 1.41
N VAL A 109 -19.09 -13.26 0.36
CA VAL A 109 -18.25 -12.56 -0.60
C VAL A 109 -18.99 -12.28 -1.90
N ARG A 110 -19.58 -13.33 -2.51
CA ARG A 110 -20.06 -13.27 -3.89
C ARG A 110 -21.21 -12.29 -4.10
N SER A 111 -22.09 -12.13 -3.11
CA SER A 111 -23.23 -11.20 -3.21
C SER A 111 -22.79 -9.73 -3.24
N ARG A 112 -21.59 -9.43 -2.74
CA ARG A 112 -21.07 -8.06 -2.56
C ARG A 112 -19.88 -7.72 -3.43
N LEU A 113 -19.26 -8.72 -4.07
CA LEU A 113 -18.08 -8.53 -4.92
C LEU A 113 -18.48 -8.15 -6.35
N MET A 114 -17.93 -7.04 -6.83
CA MET A 114 -18.01 -6.66 -8.23
C MET A 114 -16.61 -6.49 -8.81
N ILE A 115 -16.39 -7.06 -10.00
CA ILE A 115 -15.10 -7.10 -10.70
C ILE A 115 -15.25 -6.36 -12.03
N SER A 116 -14.36 -5.41 -12.30
CA SER A 116 -14.35 -4.72 -13.59
C SER A 116 -14.06 -5.69 -14.74
N PRO A 117 -14.85 -5.68 -15.82
CA PRO A 117 -14.59 -6.49 -17.00
C PRO A 117 -13.25 -6.15 -17.68
N ALA A 118 -12.71 -4.97 -17.41
CA ALA A 118 -11.47 -4.49 -17.99
C ALA A 118 -10.18 -4.89 -17.19
N CYS A 119 -10.29 -5.61 -16.08
CA CYS A 119 -9.13 -6.15 -15.37
C CYS A 119 -8.33 -7.09 -16.27
N PRO A 120 -7.01 -6.89 -16.46
CA PRO A 120 -6.15 -7.86 -17.13
C PRO A 120 -6.04 -9.13 -16.31
N LEU A 121 -5.93 -10.29 -16.99
CA LEU A 121 -5.77 -11.58 -16.35
C LEU A 121 -4.28 -11.88 -16.09
N VAL A 122 -4.00 -12.46 -14.93
CA VAL A 122 -2.75 -13.16 -14.67
C VAL A 122 -2.98 -14.63 -14.99
N LEU A 123 -2.27 -15.13 -16.00
CA LEU A 123 -2.38 -16.48 -16.53
C LEU A 123 -1.13 -17.31 -16.19
N PRO A 124 -1.15 -18.65 -16.31
CA PRO A 124 0.02 -19.51 -16.07
C PRO A 124 1.27 -19.08 -16.85
N ILE A 125 1.11 -18.57 -18.06
CA ILE A 125 2.22 -18.06 -18.89
C ILE A 125 2.95 -16.88 -18.22
N HIS A 126 2.23 -15.98 -17.56
CA HIS A 126 2.84 -14.84 -16.85
C HIS A 126 3.67 -15.32 -15.66
N VAL A 127 3.19 -16.34 -14.95
CA VAL A 127 3.94 -16.96 -13.83
C VAL A 127 5.22 -17.60 -14.34
N ALA A 128 5.13 -18.37 -15.44
CA ALA A 128 6.29 -19.01 -16.05
C ALA A 128 7.34 -18.00 -16.52
N LEU A 129 6.91 -16.89 -17.13
CA LEU A 129 7.80 -15.80 -17.55
C LEU A 129 8.47 -15.10 -16.36
N ASP A 130 7.72 -14.80 -15.31
CA ASP A 130 8.24 -14.13 -14.09
C ASP A 130 9.36 -14.97 -13.46
N GLN A 131 9.10 -16.28 -13.30
CA GLN A 131 10.06 -17.23 -12.74
C GLN A 131 11.29 -17.41 -13.64
N ALA A 132 11.09 -17.52 -14.97
CA ALA A 132 12.19 -17.68 -15.92
C ALA A 132 13.10 -16.44 -15.95
N ARG A 133 12.52 -15.23 -15.89
CA ARG A 133 13.26 -13.97 -15.82
C ARG A 133 14.11 -13.86 -14.56
N GLU A 134 13.52 -14.12 -13.40
CA GLU A 134 14.26 -14.09 -12.13
C GLU A 134 15.37 -15.14 -12.09
N ALA A 135 15.13 -16.34 -12.63
CA ALA A 135 16.16 -17.37 -12.69
C ALA A 135 17.33 -17.01 -13.62
N ALA A 136 17.05 -16.30 -14.73
CA ALA A 136 18.07 -15.91 -15.71
C ALA A 136 18.99 -14.77 -15.24
N LEU A 137 18.53 -13.92 -14.29
CA LEU A 137 19.30 -12.76 -13.82
C LEU A 137 20.46 -13.10 -12.87
N GLY A 138 20.51 -14.33 -12.32
CA GLY A 138 21.50 -14.70 -11.30
C GLY A 138 21.28 -13.92 -9.98
N ASP A 139 22.05 -14.23 -8.95
CA ASP A 139 21.79 -13.74 -7.59
C ASP A 139 22.01 -12.22 -7.40
N THR A 140 22.88 -11.61 -8.22
CA THR A 140 23.26 -10.19 -8.09
C THR A 140 22.29 -9.21 -8.78
N LEU A 141 21.56 -9.66 -9.81
CA LEU A 141 20.69 -8.81 -10.62
C LEU A 141 19.20 -9.08 -10.39
N LYS A 142 18.86 -10.05 -9.54
CA LYS A 142 17.47 -10.34 -9.20
C LYS A 142 16.76 -9.13 -8.63
N ILE A 143 15.59 -8.83 -9.16
CA ILE A 143 14.68 -7.82 -8.60
C ILE A 143 14.09 -8.33 -7.28
N GLY A 144 13.96 -9.64 -7.13
CA GLY A 144 13.35 -10.29 -5.97
C GLY A 144 11.82 -10.28 -6.07
N THR A 145 11.27 -10.55 -7.26
CA THR A 145 9.83 -10.64 -7.48
C THR A 145 9.16 -11.72 -6.62
N THR A 146 7.84 -11.71 -6.57
CA THR A 146 7.09 -12.77 -5.89
C THR A 146 6.93 -14.03 -6.73
N GLY A 147 7.36 -14.04 -7.99
CA GLY A 147 7.21 -15.14 -8.95
C GLY A 147 5.76 -15.43 -9.32
N ARG A 148 4.86 -14.45 -9.20
CA ARG A 148 3.40 -14.62 -9.39
C ARG A 148 2.89 -14.08 -10.71
N GLY A 149 3.76 -13.67 -11.62
CA GLY A 149 3.39 -13.21 -12.95
C GLY A 149 2.80 -11.79 -13.00
N ILE A 150 2.94 -11.00 -11.94
CA ILE A 150 2.37 -9.64 -11.88
C ILE A 150 3.02 -8.73 -12.91
N GLY A 151 4.36 -8.70 -12.98
CA GLY A 151 5.10 -7.90 -13.96
C GLY A 151 4.74 -8.22 -15.40
N PRO A 152 4.84 -9.48 -15.85
CA PRO A 152 4.46 -9.88 -17.21
C PRO A 152 2.99 -9.57 -17.55
N ALA A 153 2.06 -9.66 -16.58
CA ALA A 153 0.66 -9.29 -16.83
C ALA A 153 0.48 -7.78 -17.04
N TYR A 154 1.19 -6.92 -16.31
CA TYR A 154 1.21 -5.48 -16.56
C TYR A 154 1.90 -5.12 -17.88
N GLU A 155 2.99 -5.80 -18.24
CA GLU A 155 3.65 -5.67 -19.54
C GLU A 155 2.68 -5.95 -20.68
N ASP A 156 1.92 -7.04 -20.60
CA ASP A 156 0.91 -7.39 -21.60
C ASP A 156 -0.25 -6.40 -21.64
N LYS A 157 -0.65 -5.83 -20.51
CA LYS A 157 -1.64 -4.76 -20.44
C LYS A 157 -1.21 -3.55 -21.28
N VAL A 158 0.01 -3.02 -21.05
CA VAL A 158 0.51 -1.85 -21.78
C VAL A 158 0.94 -2.21 -23.21
N GLY A 159 1.36 -3.44 -23.46
CA GLY A 159 1.60 -4.02 -24.78
C GLY A 159 0.31 -4.28 -25.58
N ARG A 160 -0.87 -4.06 -25.00
CA ARG A 160 -2.21 -4.19 -25.63
C ARG A 160 -2.52 -5.61 -26.14
N ARG A 161 -1.94 -6.65 -25.51
CA ARG A 161 -2.14 -8.08 -25.82
C ARG A 161 -2.75 -8.87 -24.66
N ALA A 162 -2.96 -8.22 -23.50
CA ALA A 162 -3.55 -8.87 -22.34
C ALA A 162 -4.97 -9.40 -22.62
N LEU A 163 -5.25 -10.60 -22.14
CA LEU A 163 -6.62 -11.06 -21.95
C LEU A 163 -7.19 -10.36 -20.72
N ARG A 164 -8.49 -10.03 -20.76
CA ARG A 164 -9.20 -9.35 -19.69
C ARG A 164 -10.33 -10.21 -19.13
N VAL A 165 -10.86 -9.85 -17.99
CA VAL A 165 -11.99 -10.54 -17.37
C VAL A 165 -13.18 -10.69 -18.33
N GLN A 166 -13.49 -9.67 -19.13
CA GLN A 166 -14.55 -9.75 -20.15
C GLN A 166 -14.33 -10.86 -21.19
N ASP A 167 -13.10 -11.26 -21.46
CA ASP A 167 -12.82 -12.30 -22.44
C ASP A 167 -13.25 -13.69 -21.91
N LEU A 168 -13.31 -13.87 -20.57
CA LEU A 168 -13.84 -15.09 -19.95
C LEU A 168 -15.33 -15.33 -20.24
N LEU A 169 -16.06 -14.27 -20.61
CA LEU A 169 -17.48 -14.34 -20.94
C LEU A 169 -17.77 -14.83 -22.38
N ASP A 170 -16.72 -14.99 -23.19
CA ASP A 170 -16.78 -15.46 -24.57
C ASP A 170 -15.66 -16.46 -24.80
N PRO A 171 -15.94 -17.78 -24.65
CA PRO A 171 -14.92 -18.84 -24.75
C PRO A 171 -14.17 -18.88 -26.09
N ALA A 172 -14.83 -18.54 -27.20
CA ALA A 172 -14.20 -18.55 -28.52
C ALA A 172 -13.17 -17.41 -28.64
N ARG A 173 -13.56 -16.21 -28.24
CA ARG A 173 -12.68 -15.03 -28.20
C ARG A 173 -11.52 -15.22 -27.21
N PHE A 174 -11.79 -15.85 -26.06
CA PHE A 174 -10.75 -16.17 -25.08
C PHE A 174 -9.72 -17.11 -25.71
N ALA A 175 -10.16 -18.19 -26.36
CA ALA A 175 -9.28 -19.18 -26.98
C ALA A 175 -8.38 -18.56 -28.06
N ASP A 176 -8.96 -17.77 -28.98
CA ASP A 176 -8.22 -17.09 -30.05
C ASP A 176 -7.16 -16.12 -29.52
N LYS A 177 -7.49 -15.32 -28.49
CA LYS A 177 -6.52 -14.42 -27.84
C LYS A 177 -5.45 -15.16 -27.06
N LEU A 178 -5.80 -16.25 -26.37
CA LEU A 178 -4.86 -17.04 -25.61
C LEU A 178 -3.84 -17.73 -26.52
N GLU A 179 -4.28 -18.27 -27.66
CA GLU A 179 -3.40 -18.91 -28.64
C GLU A 179 -2.32 -17.94 -29.12
N ARG A 180 -2.71 -16.71 -29.52
CA ARG A 180 -1.77 -15.66 -29.95
C ARG A 180 -0.83 -15.22 -28.84
N LEU A 181 -1.31 -15.14 -27.60
CA LEU A 181 -0.49 -14.78 -26.45
C LEU A 181 0.55 -15.86 -26.16
N LEU A 182 0.12 -17.12 -26.17
CA LEU A 182 1.00 -18.27 -25.91
C LEU A 182 2.03 -18.45 -27.03
N ASP A 183 1.68 -18.22 -28.29
CA ASP A 183 2.64 -18.27 -29.40
C ASP A 183 3.85 -17.38 -29.15
N LEU A 184 3.62 -16.10 -28.82
CA LEU A 184 4.67 -15.14 -28.50
C LEU A 184 5.50 -15.55 -27.29
N HIS A 185 4.81 -15.85 -26.19
CA HIS A 185 5.49 -16.05 -24.91
C HIS A 185 6.14 -17.44 -24.80
N ASN A 186 5.57 -18.47 -25.38
CA ASN A 186 6.19 -19.78 -25.46
C ASN A 186 7.43 -19.77 -26.35
N PHE A 187 7.44 -18.97 -27.44
CA PHE A 187 8.66 -18.75 -28.21
C PHE A 187 9.77 -18.19 -27.29
N THR A 188 9.44 -17.20 -26.48
CA THR A 188 10.40 -16.59 -25.53
C THR A 188 10.85 -17.58 -24.45
N LEU A 189 9.93 -18.34 -23.86
CA LEU A 189 10.26 -19.35 -22.85
C LEU A 189 11.21 -20.42 -23.42
N VAL A 190 10.87 -20.98 -24.57
CA VAL A 190 11.63 -22.09 -25.17
C VAL A 190 12.96 -21.62 -25.75
N HIS A 191 12.95 -20.57 -26.57
CA HIS A 191 14.13 -20.20 -27.34
C HIS A 191 15.09 -19.28 -26.59
N TYR A 192 14.59 -18.40 -25.70
CA TYR A 192 15.44 -17.51 -24.93
C TYR A 192 15.77 -18.07 -23.55
N PHE A 193 14.75 -18.42 -22.75
CA PHE A 193 14.95 -18.89 -21.38
C PHE A 193 15.25 -20.40 -21.25
N LYS A 194 15.08 -21.18 -22.31
CA LYS A 194 15.25 -22.64 -22.30
C LYS A 194 14.34 -23.35 -21.28
N CYS A 195 13.14 -22.81 -21.09
CA CYS A 195 12.12 -23.32 -20.21
C CYS A 195 11.02 -24.04 -21.02
N PRO A 196 10.27 -24.98 -20.41
CA PRO A 196 9.13 -25.64 -21.08
C PRO A 196 8.05 -24.63 -21.49
N PRO A 197 7.33 -24.88 -22.61
CA PRO A 197 6.19 -24.08 -23.00
C PRO A 197 5.01 -24.33 -22.07
N VAL A 198 4.11 -23.35 -21.97
CA VAL A 198 2.81 -23.50 -21.31
C VAL A 198 1.79 -24.10 -22.27
N ASP A 199 1.09 -25.13 -21.82
CA ASP A 199 0.11 -25.87 -22.63
C ASP A 199 -1.17 -25.04 -22.85
N PHE A 200 -1.59 -24.94 -24.11
CA PHE A 200 -2.77 -24.17 -24.53
C PHE A 200 -4.07 -24.79 -24.02
N VAL A 201 -4.27 -26.10 -24.25
CA VAL A 201 -5.54 -26.80 -23.98
C VAL A 201 -5.80 -26.77 -22.47
N LYS A 202 -4.80 -27.17 -21.69
CA LYS A 202 -4.87 -27.16 -20.23
C LYS A 202 -5.17 -25.77 -19.72
N THR A 203 -4.44 -24.75 -20.17
CA THR A 203 -4.63 -23.37 -19.71
C THR A 203 -6.02 -22.86 -20.06
N LYS A 204 -6.48 -23.10 -21.30
CA LYS A 204 -7.82 -22.69 -21.76
C LYS A 204 -8.91 -23.30 -20.88
N ASP A 205 -8.87 -24.62 -20.70
CA ASP A 205 -9.94 -25.34 -20.02
C ASP A 205 -10.00 -24.99 -18.52
N GLU A 206 -8.85 -24.92 -17.84
CA GLU A 206 -8.78 -24.52 -16.44
C GLU A 206 -9.27 -23.08 -16.21
N VAL A 207 -8.85 -22.13 -17.06
CA VAL A 207 -9.19 -20.71 -16.87
C VAL A 207 -10.66 -20.44 -17.21
N LEU A 208 -11.22 -21.08 -18.25
CA LEU A 208 -12.63 -20.95 -18.61
C LEU A 208 -13.57 -21.58 -17.56
N ALA A 209 -13.16 -22.69 -16.94
CA ALA A 209 -13.90 -23.28 -15.84
C ALA A 209 -14.02 -22.29 -14.66
N LEU A 210 -12.93 -21.60 -14.30
CA LEU A 210 -12.94 -20.53 -13.28
C LEU A 210 -13.74 -19.31 -13.75
N GLY A 211 -13.68 -18.99 -15.04
CA GLY A 211 -14.40 -17.88 -15.66
C GLY A 211 -15.91 -17.99 -15.46
N SER A 212 -16.48 -19.19 -15.55
CA SER A 212 -17.91 -19.44 -15.32
C SER A 212 -18.33 -19.09 -13.89
N ALA A 213 -17.46 -19.35 -12.90
CA ALA A 213 -17.72 -18.99 -11.50
C ALA A 213 -17.52 -17.49 -11.21
N ILE A 214 -16.71 -16.79 -12.00
CA ILE A 214 -16.43 -15.35 -11.89
C ILE A 214 -17.51 -14.54 -12.59
N ALA A 215 -18.10 -15.02 -13.67
CA ALA A 215 -19.03 -14.30 -14.52
C ALA A 215 -20.17 -13.58 -13.77
N PRO A 216 -20.82 -14.15 -12.73
CA PRO A 216 -21.86 -13.46 -11.98
C PRO A 216 -21.40 -12.22 -11.21
N MET A 217 -20.10 -12.09 -10.93
CA MET A 217 -19.50 -10.98 -10.20
C MET A 217 -18.97 -9.89 -11.13
N VAL A 218 -19.03 -10.06 -12.46
CA VAL A 218 -18.51 -9.09 -13.43
C VAL A 218 -19.51 -7.95 -13.61
N GLY A 219 -19.05 -6.71 -13.47
CA GLY A 219 -19.92 -5.53 -13.60
C GLY A 219 -19.15 -4.23 -13.80
N ASP A 220 -19.87 -3.20 -14.18
CA ASP A 220 -19.33 -1.86 -14.37
C ASP A 220 -19.03 -1.18 -13.02
N VAL A 221 -17.80 -1.36 -12.56
CA VAL A 221 -17.29 -0.80 -11.30
C VAL A 221 -17.29 0.73 -11.33
N ALA A 222 -16.90 1.35 -12.46
CA ALA A 222 -16.88 2.80 -12.57
C ALA A 222 -18.30 3.39 -12.42
N ALA A 223 -19.30 2.80 -13.09
CA ALA A 223 -20.68 3.20 -12.92
C ALA A 223 -21.22 2.93 -11.51
N ALA A 224 -20.79 1.84 -10.85
CA ALA A 224 -21.16 1.57 -9.47
C ALA A 224 -20.63 2.64 -8.50
N ILE A 225 -19.38 3.09 -8.68
CA ILE A 225 -18.77 4.18 -7.93
C ILE A 225 -19.52 5.50 -8.15
N GLN A 226 -19.85 5.83 -9.41
CA GLN A 226 -20.61 7.04 -9.73
C GLN A 226 -22.01 7.03 -9.08
N ARG A 227 -22.71 5.88 -9.11
CA ARG A 227 -24.01 5.73 -8.44
C ARG A 227 -23.90 5.90 -6.92
N ALA A 228 -22.87 5.36 -6.28
CA ALA A 228 -22.63 5.54 -4.86
C ALA A 228 -22.45 7.03 -4.51
N ARG A 229 -21.60 7.74 -5.28
CA ARG A 229 -21.39 9.18 -5.09
C ARG A 229 -22.67 9.99 -5.29
N ALA A 230 -23.48 9.66 -6.30
CA ALA A 230 -24.76 10.33 -6.55
C ALA A 230 -25.78 10.15 -5.41
N ARG A 231 -25.65 9.07 -4.65
CA ARG A 231 -26.46 8.83 -3.43
C ARG A 231 -25.87 9.47 -2.17
N GLY A 232 -24.78 10.20 -2.29
CA GLY A 232 -24.08 10.80 -1.14
C GLY A 232 -23.34 9.78 -0.27
N GLU A 233 -22.92 8.64 -0.83
CA GLU A 233 -22.19 7.59 -0.14
C GLU A 233 -20.68 7.79 -0.27
N SER A 234 -19.95 7.57 0.83
CA SER A 234 -18.50 7.62 0.87
C SER A 234 -17.88 6.28 0.48
N LEU A 235 -16.76 6.32 -0.26
CA LEU A 235 -16.01 5.15 -0.67
C LEU A 235 -14.57 5.22 -0.18
N LEU A 236 -13.99 4.04 0.07
CA LEU A 236 -12.61 3.85 0.47
C LEU A 236 -11.84 3.19 -0.66
N PHE A 237 -10.75 3.81 -1.12
CA PHE A 237 -9.88 3.28 -2.16
C PHE A 237 -8.63 2.69 -1.51
N GLU A 238 -8.45 1.40 -1.66
CA GLU A 238 -7.39 0.63 -1.04
C GLU A 238 -6.22 0.43 -2.00
N GLY A 239 -5.08 1.04 -1.69
CA GLY A 239 -3.81 0.80 -2.38
C GLY A 239 -3.11 -0.46 -1.88
N ALA A 240 -2.27 -1.03 -2.74
CA ALA A 240 -1.37 -2.11 -2.42
C ALA A 240 0.08 -1.66 -2.54
N GLN A 241 1.01 -2.43 -1.97
CA GLN A 241 2.43 -2.09 -1.90
C GLN A 241 2.65 -0.73 -1.19
N GLY A 242 3.61 0.07 -1.62
CA GLY A 242 3.91 1.39 -1.06
C GLY A 242 4.45 2.33 -2.13
N ALA A 243 4.39 3.64 -1.88
CA ALA A 243 4.77 4.69 -2.83
C ALA A 243 6.23 4.56 -3.33
N LEU A 244 7.15 4.08 -2.47
CA LEU A 244 8.55 3.87 -2.84
C LEU A 244 8.78 2.58 -3.66
N LEU A 245 7.73 1.78 -3.89
CA LEU A 245 7.69 0.66 -4.82
C LEU A 245 6.93 0.99 -6.12
N ASP A 246 6.48 2.23 -6.31
CA ASP A 246 5.80 2.67 -7.53
C ASP A 246 6.73 2.52 -8.75
N VAL A 247 6.18 2.06 -9.89
CA VAL A 247 6.97 1.77 -11.09
C VAL A 247 7.64 3.02 -11.68
N ASP A 248 7.04 4.20 -11.51
CA ASP A 248 7.55 5.47 -12.05
C ASP A 248 8.34 6.27 -11.01
N HIS A 249 7.92 6.22 -9.75
CA HIS A 249 8.42 7.12 -8.69
C HIS A 249 9.21 6.41 -7.59
N GLY A 250 9.23 5.08 -7.59
CA GLY A 250 9.95 4.29 -6.59
C GLY A 250 11.44 4.15 -6.88
N THR A 251 12.08 3.27 -6.11
CA THR A 251 13.52 2.96 -6.24
C THR A 251 13.77 2.00 -7.40
N TYR A 252 13.45 2.44 -8.64
CA TYR A 252 13.62 1.65 -9.86
C TYR A 252 15.06 1.18 -10.03
N PRO A 253 15.34 -0.09 -10.44
CA PRO A 253 14.39 -1.10 -10.90
C PRO A 253 13.77 -1.97 -9.79
N TYR A 254 14.09 -1.74 -8.52
CA TYR A 254 13.60 -2.53 -7.36
C TYR A 254 12.22 -2.03 -6.91
N VAL A 255 11.25 -2.18 -7.78
CA VAL A 255 9.86 -1.70 -7.65
C VAL A 255 8.85 -2.78 -8.04
N THR A 256 7.56 -2.55 -7.77
CA THR A 256 6.48 -3.33 -8.36
C THR A 256 6.14 -2.78 -9.76
N SER A 257 5.44 -3.57 -10.57
CA SER A 257 5.08 -3.19 -11.94
C SER A 257 3.80 -2.35 -12.05
N SER A 258 3.31 -1.80 -10.94
CA SER A 258 2.12 -0.95 -10.92
C SER A 258 2.41 0.41 -10.31
N ASN A 259 1.57 1.40 -10.64
CA ASN A 259 1.56 2.67 -9.93
C ASN A 259 0.88 2.52 -8.57
N CYS A 260 1.62 2.80 -7.50
CA CYS A 260 1.20 2.68 -6.10
C CYS A 260 0.79 4.02 -5.48
N VAL A 261 0.96 5.12 -6.23
CA VAL A 261 0.57 6.46 -5.80
C VAL A 261 -0.93 6.66 -5.79
N ALA A 262 -1.43 7.59 -4.97
CA ALA A 262 -2.86 7.85 -4.80
C ALA A 262 -3.55 8.23 -6.12
N GLY A 263 -2.86 8.96 -7.01
CA GLY A 263 -3.36 9.32 -8.33
C GLY A 263 -3.77 8.13 -9.19
N ALA A 264 -3.16 6.95 -8.97
CA ALA A 264 -3.49 5.72 -9.68
C ALA A 264 -4.91 5.19 -9.38
N ALA A 265 -5.55 5.65 -8.29
CA ALA A 265 -6.94 5.33 -8.00
C ALA A 265 -7.89 5.83 -9.11
N ALA A 266 -7.57 6.95 -9.73
CA ALA A 266 -8.41 7.52 -10.80
C ALA A 266 -8.48 6.59 -12.04
N PRO A 267 -7.39 6.30 -12.77
CA PRO A 267 -7.44 5.37 -13.90
C PRO A 267 -7.70 3.92 -13.48
N GLY A 268 -7.27 3.52 -12.27
CA GLY A 268 -7.40 2.14 -11.79
C GLY A 268 -8.81 1.75 -11.37
N ALA A 269 -9.66 2.71 -11.03
CA ALA A 269 -11.08 2.49 -10.69
C ALA A 269 -12.05 3.08 -11.74
N GLY A 270 -11.53 3.81 -12.76
CA GLY A 270 -12.33 4.45 -13.79
C GLY A 270 -13.08 5.69 -13.31
N ILE A 271 -12.45 6.50 -12.48
CA ILE A 271 -13.03 7.76 -11.95
C ILE A 271 -12.21 8.98 -12.38
N GLY A 272 -12.80 10.16 -12.29
CA GLY A 272 -12.05 11.41 -12.44
C GLY A 272 -11.12 11.68 -11.24
N PRO A 273 -9.96 12.32 -11.44
CA PRO A 273 -9.02 12.61 -10.33
C PRO A 273 -9.62 13.53 -9.26
N ASN A 274 -10.57 14.39 -9.63
CA ASN A 274 -11.32 15.27 -8.73
C ASN A 274 -12.34 14.55 -7.84
N MET A 275 -12.42 13.23 -7.95
CA MET A 275 -13.22 12.39 -7.04
C MET A 275 -12.42 11.87 -5.86
N ILE A 276 -11.14 12.18 -5.76
CA ILE A 276 -10.28 11.88 -4.62
C ILE A 276 -10.36 13.08 -3.68
N ASP A 277 -11.01 12.92 -2.54
CA ASP A 277 -11.26 14.01 -1.59
C ASP A 277 -10.24 14.05 -0.44
N TYR A 278 -9.62 12.89 -0.11
CA TYR A 278 -8.63 12.77 0.96
C TYR A 278 -7.66 11.63 0.69
N VAL A 279 -6.38 11.85 0.96
CA VAL A 279 -5.35 10.81 0.87
C VAL A 279 -4.77 10.58 2.26
N LEU A 280 -4.90 9.33 2.76
CA LEU A 280 -4.31 8.86 4.00
C LEU A 280 -3.03 8.07 3.69
N GLY A 281 -1.89 8.58 4.13
CA GLY A 281 -0.61 7.89 4.06
C GLY A 281 -0.39 6.99 5.27
N ILE A 282 -0.22 5.68 5.07
CA ILE A 282 0.12 4.77 6.15
C ILE A 282 1.64 4.70 6.29
N VAL A 283 2.12 5.00 7.48
CA VAL A 283 3.54 5.07 7.85
C VAL A 283 3.80 4.12 9.00
N LYS A 284 4.74 3.23 8.87
CA LYS A 284 5.26 2.47 10.01
C LYS A 284 6.19 3.35 10.85
N ALA A 285 6.13 3.27 12.16
CA ALA A 285 6.97 4.07 13.08
C ALA A 285 8.49 3.86 12.91
N TYR A 286 8.87 2.93 12.08
CA TYR A 286 10.22 2.66 11.57
C TYR A 286 10.11 2.27 10.10
N THR A 287 11.20 1.91 9.44
CA THR A 287 11.15 1.55 8.01
C THR A 287 11.43 0.07 7.80
N THR A 288 10.72 -0.56 6.87
CA THR A 288 11.01 -1.92 6.44
C THR A 288 11.01 -2.04 4.93
N ARG A 289 11.82 -2.96 4.40
CA ARG A 289 11.87 -3.28 2.98
C ARG A 289 12.01 -4.79 2.77
N VAL A 290 11.29 -5.33 1.78
CA VAL A 290 11.45 -6.71 1.31
C VAL A 290 12.30 -6.72 0.04
N GLY A 291 13.17 -7.72 -0.09
CA GLY A 291 13.97 -7.93 -1.29
C GLY A 291 15.20 -7.01 -1.38
N THR A 292 15.74 -6.94 -2.58
CA THR A 292 16.96 -6.20 -2.92
C THR A 292 16.69 -4.70 -3.11
N GLY A 293 17.73 -3.96 -3.41
CA GLY A 293 17.70 -2.52 -3.64
C GLY A 293 18.16 -1.69 -2.44
N PRO A 294 18.46 -0.40 -2.65
CA PRO A 294 19.04 0.47 -1.66
C PRO A 294 18.05 0.77 -0.52
N PHE A 295 18.61 0.88 0.69
CA PHE A 295 17.86 1.18 1.89
C PHE A 295 18.74 2.05 2.82
N PRO A 296 18.73 3.38 2.67
CA PRO A 296 19.67 4.26 3.36
C PRO A 296 19.68 4.12 4.88
N THR A 297 18.51 3.91 5.50
CA THR A 297 18.36 3.82 6.95
C THR A 297 18.41 2.39 7.49
N GLU A 298 18.84 1.41 6.69
CA GLU A 298 18.92 0.00 7.10
C GLU A 298 19.80 -0.21 8.31
N LEU A 299 19.37 -1.10 9.20
CA LEU A 299 20.09 -1.53 10.39
C LEU A 299 20.46 -3.01 10.29
N THR A 300 21.76 -3.27 10.25
CA THR A 300 22.32 -4.64 10.20
C THR A 300 22.86 -5.11 11.57
N ASP A 301 22.57 -4.32 12.62
CA ASP A 301 22.99 -4.53 14.00
C ASP A 301 21.88 -5.18 14.87
N ASP A 302 22.14 -5.31 16.17
CA ASP A 302 21.20 -5.82 17.17
C ASP A 302 19.88 -5.03 17.21
N THR A 303 19.92 -3.74 16.91
CA THR A 303 18.72 -2.90 16.83
C THR A 303 17.83 -3.32 15.69
N GLY A 304 18.38 -3.54 14.50
CA GLY A 304 17.65 -4.07 13.36
C GLY A 304 17.04 -5.44 13.64
N ALA A 305 17.80 -6.32 14.28
CA ALA A 305 17.33 -7.64 14.71
C ALA A 305 16.21 -7.54 15.76
N LEU A 306 16.28 -6.56 16.68
CA LEU A 306 15.23 -6.30 17.67
C LEU A 306 13.93 -5.86 17.02
N LEU A 307 13.99 -4.88 16.10
CA LEU A 307 12.84 -4.40 15.34
C LEU A 307 12.18 -5.55 14.56
N ALA A 308 12.98 -6.37 13.88
CA ALA A 308 12.49 -7.51 13.11
C ALA A 308 11.74 -8.53 13.98
N ARG A 309 12.29 -8.88 15.16
CA ARG A 309 11.65 -9.81 16.10
C ARG A 309 10.36 -9.24 16.70
N ARG A 310 10.41 -8.02 17.26
CA ARG A 310 9.25 -7.39 17.91
C ARG A 310 8.14 -7.08 16.92
N GLY A 311 8.53 -6.59 15.73
CA GLY A 311 7.61 -6.27 14.65
C GLY A 311 7.07 -7.50 13.92
N ASN A 312 7.59 -8.71 14.20
CA ASN A 312 7.29 -9.93 13.43
C ASN A 312 7.43 -9.65 11.91
N GLU A 313 8.61 -9.13 11.53
CA GLU A 313 8.83 -8.61 10.18
C GLU A 313 9.16 -9.72 9.18
N PHE A 314 8.10 -10.46 8.83
CA PHE A 314 8.11 -11.47 7.77
C PHE A 314 6.97 -11.20 6.80
N GLY A 315 7.22 -11.46 5.52
CA GLY A 315 6.20 -11.30 4.47
C GLY A 315 5.03 -12.24 4.71
N SER A 316 3.81 -11.69 4.85
CA SER A 316 2.60 -12.49 5.15
C SER A 316 2.23 -13.51 4.07
N VAL A 317 2.76 -13.34 2.86
CA VAL A 317 2.48 -14.20 1.69
C VAL A 317 3.67 -15.07 1.31
N THR A 318 4.89 -14.55 1.38
CA THR A 318 6.12 -15.25 0.95
C THR A 318 6.96 -15.76 2.11
N GLY A 319 6.68 -15.36 3.35
CA GLY A 319 7.49 -15.69 4.52
C GLY A 319 8.90 -15.07 4.53
N ARG A 320 9.27 -14.28 3.50
CA ARG A 320 10.59 -13.66 3.41
C ARG A 320 10.81 -12.66 4.55
N PRO A 321 12.02 -12.64 5.17
CA PRO A 321 12.33 -11.63 6.18
C PRO A 321 12.33 -10.23 5.56
N ARG A 322 11.89 -9.24 6.34
CA ARG A 322 11.98 -7.83 6.00
C ARG A 322 13.24 -7.24 6.63
N ARG A 323 13.99 -6.50 5.85
CA ARG A 323 15.06 -5.63 6.30
C ARG A 323 14.44 -4.49 7.12
N CYS A 324 15.04 -4.12 8.25
CA CYS A 324 14.53 -3.08 9.15
C CYS A 324 15.49 -1.90 9.21
N GLY A 325 14.96 -0.70 9.39
CA GLY A 325 15.74 0.54 9.51
C GLY A 325 15.01 1.61 10.30
N TRP A 326 15.71 2.69 10.64
CA TRP A 326 15.10 3.84 11.27
C TRP A 326 14.10 4.55 10.36
N LEU A 327 13.21 5.33 10.94
CA LEU A 327 12.25 6.15 10.19
C LEU A 327 12.98 7.14 9.28
N ASP A 328 12.55 7.22 8.04
CA ASP A 328 13.18 7.94 6.93
C ASP A 328 12.31 9.10 6.48
N ILE A 329 12.60 10.31 6.98
CA ILE A 329 11.80 11.52 6.67
C ILE A 329 12.00 12.00 5.24
N PRO A 330 13.20 12.05 4.64
CA PRO A 330 13.37 12.38 3.22
C PRO A 330 12.51 11.51 2.28
N ALA A 331 12.46 10.20 2.56
CA ALA A 331 11.63 9.27 1.80
C ALA A 331 10.14 9.54 2.00
N LEU A 332 9.70 9.84 3.24
CA LEU A 332 8.32 10.19 3.53
C LEU A 332 7.89 11.51 2.89
N ARG A 333 8.73 12.55 2.94
CA ARG A 333 8.44 13.83 2.28
C ARG A 333 8.19 13.66 0.79
N ARG A 334 9.08 12.94 0.08
CA ARG A 334 8.88 12.63 -1.34
C ARG A 334 7.57 11.87 -1.57
N SER A 335 7.31 10.87 -0.74
CA SER A 335 6.07 10.10 -0.84
C SER A 335 4.83 10.97 -0.62
N PHE A 336 4.85 11.88 0.36
CA PHE A 336 3.72 12.75 0.66
C PHE A 336 3.46 13.79 -0.43
N GLU A 337 4.52 14.37 -1.00
CA GLU A 337 4.41 15.29 -2.15
C GLU A 337 3.78 14.60 -3.36
N LEU A 338 4.28 13.41 -3.73
CA LEU A 338 3.78 12.65 -4.88
C LEU A 338 2.31 12.23 -4.74
N ASN A 339 1.86 12.02 -3.51
CA ASN A 339 0.52 11.52 -3.23
C ASN A 339 -0.47 12.63 -2.81
N GLY A 340 0.00 13.84 -2.52
CA GLY A 340 -0.84 14.90 -1.95
C GLY A 340 -1.47 14.46 -0.63
N VAL A 341 -0.68 13.87 0.29
CA VAL A 341 -1.17 13.28 1.54
C VAL A 341 -1.77 14.36 2.44
N ASN A 342 -3.03 14.19 2.82
CA ASN A 342 -3.75 15.11 3.72
C ASN A 342 -3.55 14.76 5.20
N GLY A 343 -3.32 13.48 5.50
CA GLY A 343 -3.04 13.01 6.85
C GLY A 343 -2.26 11.71 6.84
N GLN A 344 -1.52 11.47 7.92
CA GLN A 344 -0.75 10.24 8.07
C GLN A 344 -1.29 9.38 9.22
N CYS A 345 -1.19 8.05 9.05
CA CYS A 345 -1.49 7.08 10.08
C CYS A 345 -0.19 6.37 10.49
N ILE A 346 0.22 6.54 11.74
CA ILE A 346 1.43 5.89 12.26
C ILE A 346 1.06 4.49 12.79
N THR A 347 1.74 3.46 12.30
CA THR A 347 1.52 2.07 12.70
C THR A 347 2.74 1.47 13.41
N LYS A 348 2.55 0.37 14.13
CA LYS A 348 3.65 -0.35 14.79
C LYS A 348 4.42 0.49 15.82
N LEU A 349 3.75 1.43 16.48
CA LEU A 349 4.38 2.25 17.52
C LEU A 349 4.86 1.38 18.71
N ASP A 350 4.09 0.38 19.06
CA ASP A 350 4.34 -0.63 20.09
C ASP A 350 5.66 -1.39 19.92
N VAL A 351 6.17 -1.51 18.70
CA VAL A 351 7.46 -2.17 18.41
C VAL A 351 8.64 -1.40 19.00
N LEU A 352 8.50 -0.09 19.20
CA LEU A 352 9.53 0.79 19.75
C LEU A 352 9.52 0.85 21.29
N ASP A 353 8.54 0.23 21.97
CA ASP A 353 8.43 0.18 23.43
C ASP A 353 9.71 -0.39 24.06
N GLY A 354 10.17 0.20 25.15
CA GLY A 354 11.38 -0.22 25.87
C GLY A 354 12.72 0.12 25.21
N MET A 355 12.71 0.90 24.11
CA MET A 355 13.94 1.45 23.55
C MET A 355 14.39 2.67 24.35
N GLN A 356 15.71 2.77 24.62
CA GLN A 356 16.28 3.93 25.34
C GLN A 356 16.37 5.16 24.44
N GLN A 357 16.67 4.96 23.17
CA GLN A 357 16.82 6.00 22.16
C GLN A 357 16.22 5.52 20.85
N ILE A 358 15.63 6.45 20.11
CA ILE A 358 15.06 6.25 18.78
C ILE A 358 15.70 7.26 17.86
N ARG A 359 16.15 6.82 16.68
CA ARG A 359 16.73 7.70 15.68
C ARG A 359 15.75 7.92 14.53
N VAL A 360 15.76 9.14 14.01
CA VAL A 360 14.97 9.55 12.85
C VAL A 360 15.92 10.16 11.83
N CYS A 361 15.95 9.64 10.61
CA CYS A 361 16.71 10.23 9.53
C CYS A 361 16.00 11.52 9.07
N THR A 362 16.66 12.65 9.24
CA THR A 362 16.09 13.99 8.93
C THR A 362 16.45 14.48 7.52
N HIS A 363 17.62 14.09 7.02
CA HIS A 363 18.12 14.39 5.70
C HIS A 363 19.22 13.39 5.33
N TYR A 364 19.68 13.41 4.07
CA TYR A 364 20.86 12.66 3.64
C TYR A 364 22.02 13.60 3.33
N THR A 365 23.22 13.04 3.28
CA THR A 365 24.36 13.62 2.59
C THR A 365 24.73 12.78 1.37
N ILE A 366 25.11 13.42 0.28
CA ILE A 366 25.71 12.79 -0.91
C ILE A 366 26.98 13.58 -1.22
N GLY A 367 28.14 13.07 -0.80
CA GLY A 367 29.37 13.86 -0.75
C GLY A 367 29.20 15.06 0.19
N ASP A 368 29.43 16.28 -0.31
CA ASP A 368 29.30 17.51 0.47
C ASP A 368 27.90 18.15 0.40
N GLU A 369 26.97 17.54 -0.32
CA GLU A 369 25.62 18.08 -0.51
C GLU A 369 24.63 17.52 0.51
N THR A 370 23.77 18.39 1.09
CA THR A 370 22.63 18.00 1.92
C THR A 370 21.41 17.78 1.04
N VAL A 371 20.72 16.65 1.22
CA VAL A 371 19.56 16.24 0.42
C VAL A 371 18.36 15.98 1.34
N ASP A 372 17.32 16.79 1.19
CA ASP A 372 16.11 16.75 2.03
C ASP A 372 14.98 15.83 1.51
N LEU A 373 15.11 15.33 0.29
CA LEU A 373 14.18 14.42 -0.37
C LEU A 373 14.94 13.22 -0.92
N ILE A 374 14.37 12.01 -0.81
CA ILE A 374 14.98 10.84 -1.44
C ILE A 374 15.12 11.06 -2.95
N PRO A 375 16.30 10.85 -3.55
CA PRO A 375 16.48 10.98 -4.99
C PRO A 375 15.72 9.88 -5.77
N THR A 376 15.61 10.05 -7.08
CA THR A 376 15.04 9.05 -7.99
C THR A 376 16.11 8.07 -8.46
N GLY A 377 15.71 6.79 -8.59
CA GLY A 377 16.59 5.72 -9.07
C GLY A 377 17.42 5.08 -7.94
N ALA A 378 17.68 3.78 -8.11
CA ALA A 378 18.36 3.00 -7.09
C ALA A 378 19.83 3.44 -6.89
N GLU A 379 20.50 3.84 -7.96
CA GLU A 379 21.90 4.24 -7.96
C GLU A 379 22.13 5.48 -7.10
N GLU A 380 21.30 6.50 -7.25
CA GLU A 380 21.40 7.73 -6.45
C GLU A 380 20.98 7.50 -5.01
N VAL A 381 19.94 6.68 -4.77
CA VAL A 381 19.54 6.31 -3.40
C VAL A 381 20.64 5.53 -2.69
N ALA A 382 21.39 4.69 -3.40
CA ALA A 382 22.52 3.94 -2.81
C ALA A 382 23.69 4.84 -2.36
N ARG A 383 23.77 6.08 -2.84
CA ARG A 383 24.78 7.06 -2.43
C ARG A 383 24.37 7.89 -1.21
N CYS A 384 23.12 7.78 -0.79
CA CYS A 384 22.60 8.53 0.34
C CYS A 384 23.18 8.03 1.66
N GLU A 385 23.83 8.91 2.40
CA GLU A 385 24.27 8.69 3.78
C GLU A 385 23.27 9.35 4.73
N PRO A 386 22.57 8.57 5.60
CA PRO A 386 21.53 9.11 6.44
C PRO A 386 22.08 9.90 7.63
N VAL A 387 21.56 11.09 7.87
CA VAL A 387 21.85 11.93 9.03
C VAL A 387 20.69 11.85 10.01
N TYR A 388 21.00 11.50 11.26
CA TYR A 388 20.02 11.18 12.27
C TYR A 388 19.90 12.25 13.35
N GLU A 389 18.64 12.54 13.72
CA GLU A 389 18.28 13.11 15.01
C GLU A 389 18.00 11.98 15.99
N THR A 390 18.53 12.07 17.21
CA THR A 390 18.29 11.10 18.28
C THR A 390 17.26 11.65 19.25
N LEU A 391 16.20 10.90 19.48
CA LEU A 391 15.12 11.22 20.38
C LEU A 391 15.12 10.26 21.57
N PRO A 392 14.66 10.69 22.76
CA PRO A 392 14.43 9.80 23.89
C PRO A 392 13.41 8.71 23.52
N GLY A 393 13.68 7.48 23.88
CA GLY A 393 12.70 6.41 23.84
C GLY A 393 11.82 6.42 25.10
N TRP A 394 11.04 5.35 25.27
CA TRP A 394 10.14 5.18 26.43
C TRP A 394 10.17 3.73 26.91
N SER A 395 9.91 3.54 28.19
CA SER A 395 9.90 2.23 28.85
C SER A 395 8.50 1.65 28.98
N GLU A 396 7.48 2.50 29.04
CA GLU A 396 6.08 2.14 29.21
C GLU A 396 5.51 1.55 27.91
N SER A 397 4.52 0.69 28.03
CA SER A 397 3.87 0.10 26.85
C SER A 397 2.90 1.09 26.20
N THR A 398 2.99 1.17 24.88
CA THR A 398 2.00 1.86 24.04
C THR A 398 0.91 0.91 23.55
N LEU A 399 1.09 -0.42 23.74
CA LEU A 399 0.18 -1.45 23.25
C LEU A 399 -1.24 -1.24 23.81
N GLY A 400 -2.21 -1.20 22.92
CA GLY A 400 -3.63 -1.08 23.28
C GLY A 400 -4.05 0.30 23.80
N ALA A 401 -3.20 1.33 23.77
CA ALA A 401 -3.59 2.69 24.14
C ALA A 401 -4.75 3.18 23.25
N LYS A 402 -5.79 3.76 23.86
CA LYS A 402 -7.03 4.18 23.18
C LYS A 402 -7.14 5.68 22.96
N SER A 403 -6.24 6.47 23.55
CA SER A 403 -6.21 7.92 23.37
C SER A 403 -4.78 8.43 23.28
N PHE A 404 -4.58 9.59 22.63
CA PHE A 404 -3.28 10.22 22.52
C PHE A 404 -2.69 10.58 23.90
N ALA A 405 -3.55 11.00 24.85
CA ALA A 405 -3.13 11.32 26.20
C ALA A 405 -2.67 10.11 27.02
N ALA A 406 -3.11 8.89 26.65
CA ALA A 406 -2.67 7.67 27.31
C ALA A 406 -1.29 7.17 26.88
N LEU A 407 -0.73 7.75 25.81
CA LEU A 407 0.62 7.44 25.36
C LEU A 407 1.68 8.03 26.32
N PRO A 408 2.83 7.36 26.52
CA PRO A 408 3.98 7.92 27.19
C PRO A 408 4.38 9.28 26.61
N GLU A 409 4.89 10.19 27.46
CA GLU A 409 5.26 11.54 27.00
C GLU A 409 6.29 11.51 25.88
N ALA A 410 7.33 10.65 25.98
CA ALA A 410 8.33 10.51 24.92
C ALA A 410 7.73 9.98 23.61
N ALA A 411 6.76 9.05 23.67
CA ALA A 411 6.05 8.58 22.49
C ALA A 411 5.21 9.70 21.83
N ARG A 412 4.53 10.53 22.63
CA ARG A 412 3.82 11.73 22.12
C ARG A 412 4.77 12.72 21.45
N ARG A 413 5.93 12.98 22.06
CA ARG A 413 6.97 13.84 21.47
C ARG A 413 7.53 13.27 20.18
N TYR A 414 7.73 11.95 20.10
CA TYR A 414 8.14 11.25 18.87
C TYR A 414 7.13 11.48 17.75
N LEU A 415 5.84 11.27 18.01
CA LEU A 415 4.76 11.50 17.05
C LEU A 415 4.68 12.96 16.61
N ALA A 416 4.75 13.90 17.55
CA ALA A 416 4.77 15.33 17.23
C ALA A 416 5.99 15.74 16.39
N ARG A 417 7.15 15.10 16.64
CA ARG A 417 8.35 15.35 15.85
C ARG A 417 8.21 14.85 14.42
N ILE A 418 7.58 13.67 14.21
CA ILE A 418 7.26 13.17 12.87
C ILE A 418 6.33 14.16 12.15
N GLU A 419 5.26 14.61 12.79
CA GLU A 419 4.32 15.60 12.23
C GLU A 419 5.07 16.89 11.82
N ALA A 420 5.93 17.40 12.68
CA ALA A 420 6.72 18.61 12.40
C ALA A 420 7.74 18.42 11.26
N LEU A 421 8.39 17.26 11.18
CA LEU A 421 9.38 16.96 10.14
C LEU A 421 8.76 16.70 8.78
N THR A 422 7.58 16.08 8.73
CA THR A 422 6.88 15.75 7.48
C THR A 422 5.98 16.89 7.00
N GLY A 423 5.54 17.77 7.88
CA GLY A 423 4.57 18.83 7.59
C GLY A 423 3.15 18.30 7.35
N VAL A 424 2.87 17.02 7.58
CA VAL A 424 1.56 16.39 7.38
C VAL A 424 0.97 15.97 8.73
N PRO A 425 -0.30 16.32 9.03
CA PRO A 425 -0.91 16.02 10.31
C PRO A 425 -1.09 14.52 10.53
N ILE A 426 -0.91 14.06 11.78
CA ILE A 426 -1.25 12.68 12.16
C ILE A 426 -2.76 12.59 12.36
N ALA A 427 -3.40 11.73 11.56
CA ALA A 427 -4.83 11.46 11.64
C ALA A 427 -5.14 10.27 12.56
N MET A 428 -4.28 9.26 12.58
CA MET A 428 -4.47 8.02 13.34
C MET A 428 -3.15 7.47 13.88
N VAL A 429 -3.21 6.71 14.97
CA VAL A 429 -2.08 5.94 15.50
C VAL A 429 -2.55 4.53 15.82
N SER A 430 -1.92 3.53 15.21
CA SER A 430 -2.15 2.12 15.52
C SER A 430 -1.20 1.68 16.63
N THR A 431 -1.76 1.25 17.76
CA THR A 431 -1.06 0.89 18.98
C THR A 431 -0.96 -0.63 19.23
N GLY A 432 -1.33 -1.43 18.23
CA GLY A 432 -1.24 -2.88 18.31
C GLY A 432 -1.86 -3.56 17.08
N PRO A 433 -1.85 -4.90 17.01
CA PRO A 433 -2.28 -5.65 15.83
C PRO A 433 -3.79 -5.74 15.67
N ASP A 434 -4.58 -5.68 16.75
CA ASP A 434 -6.04 -5.81 16.69
C ASP A 434 -6.71 -4.55 16.12
N ARG A 435 -7.85 -4.73 15.45
CA ARG A 435 -8.67 -3.66 14.88
C ARG A 435 -8.90 -2.53 15.87
N ASP A 436 -9.25 -2.85 17.12
CA ASP A 436 -9.62 -1.88 18.13
C ASP A 436 -8.45 -1.14 18.79
N GLU A 437 -7.22 -1.56 18.51
CA GLU A 437 -6.00 -0.93 19.02
C GLU A 437 -5.56 0.23 18.12
N THR A 438 -6.44 1.23 17.99
CA THR A 438 -6.24 2.39 17.12
C THR A 438 -6.71 3.67 17.82
N ILE A 439 -5.86 4.67 17.88
CA ILE A 439 -6.19 6.03 18.33
C ILE A 439 -6.62 6.83 17.10
N LEU A 440 -7.83 7.38 17.14
CA LEU A 440 -8.30 8.35 16.16
C LEU A 440 -8.02 9.76 16.67
N VAL A 441 -7.25 10.53 15.89
CA VAL A 441 -6.97 11.95 16.16
C VAL A 441 -7.85 12.82 15.28
N ARG A 442 -7.91 12.50 13.97
CA ARG A 442 -8.73 13.19 12.97
C ARG A 442 -9.34 12.16 12.04
N HIS A 443 -10.65 12.25 11.82
CA HIS A 443 -11.33 11.26 11.02
C HIS A 443 -11.19 11.57 9.51
N PRO A 444 -10.61 10.69 8.67
CA PRO A 444 -10.38 10.95 7.24
C PRO A 444 -11.64 11.27 6.44
N PHE A 445 -12.80 10.80 6.88
CA PHE A 445 -14.11 11.10 6.27
C PHE A 445 -14.79 12.35 6.82
N SER A 446 -14.20 13.02 7.84
CA SER A 446 -14.75 14.25 8.41
C SER A 446 -14.23 15.48 7.67
N CYS A 447 -15.09 16.50 7.49
CA CYS A 447 -14.70 17.82 6.98
C CYS A 447 -14.35 18.82 8.11
N ALA A 448 -14.08 18.34 9.33
CA ALA A 448 -13.70 19.20 10.44
C ALA A 448 -12.30 19.82 10.22
N ASP A 449 -12.10 21.01 10.80
CA ASP A 449 -10.89 21.83 10.67
C ASP A 449 -9.59 21.03 10.91
N GLU A 450 -8.82 20.85 9.84
CA GLU A 450 -7.61 20.01 9.80
C GLU A 450 -6.34 20.73 10.37
N SER A 451 -6.48 21.97 10.84
CA SER A 451 -5.35 22.88 11.10
C SER A 451 -4.71 22.82 12.49
N LYS A 452 -5.27 22.08 13.46
CA LYS A 452 -4.69 22.06 14.82
C LYS A 452 -3.57 21.03 14.94
N PRO A 453 -2.33 21.44 15.31
CA PRO A 453 -1.23 20.50 15.58
C PRO A 453 -1.55 19.60 16.79
N LEU A 454 -0.92 18.43 16.87
CA LEU A 454 -1.09 17.44 17.96
C LEU A 454 -0.67 17.97 19.33
N LEU A 455 0.38 18.78 19.36
CA LEU A 455 0.88 19.49 20.56
C LEU A 455 0.90 20.98 20.29
N SER A 456 0.70 21.78 21.35
CA SER A 456 0.88 23.23 21.25
C SER A 456 2.34 23.59 20.97
N SER A 457 2.60 24.74 20.39
CA SER A 457 3.97 25.22 20.13
C SER A 457 4.83 25.37 21.41
N GLU A 458 4.20 25.38 22.58
CA GLU A 458 4.85 25.44 23.90
C GLU A 458 5.38 24.10 24.36
N ASP A 459 4.84 22.96 23.82
CA ASP A 459 5.24 21.59 24.17
C ASP A 459 6.41 21.08 23.34
N ILE A 460 6.84 21.81 22.32
CA ILE A 460 7.95 21.45 21.42
C ILE A 460 9.21 22.22 21.85
N PRO A 461 10.29 21.57 22.34
CA PRO A 461 11.53 22.25 22.63
C PRO A 461 12.05 23.00 21.39
N SER A 462 12.18 24.31 21.48
CA SER A 462 12.68 25.13 20.38
C SER A 462 14.17 24.90 20.15
N ASN A 463 14.50 23.92 19.30
CA ASN A 463 15.83 23.84 18.72
C ASN A 463 15.86 24.79 17.51
N ARG A 464 16.18 26.07 17.74
CA ARG A 464 16.32 27.08 16.69
C ARG A 464 17.59 26.82 15.88
N GLY A 465 17.59 25.77 15.07
CA GLY A 465 18.45 25.62 13.93
C GLY A 465 17.89 26.46 12.77
N ARG A 466 18.72 27.30 12.19
CA ARG A 466 18.38 28.27 11.12
C ARG A 466 17.58 27.59 10.01
N SER A 467 16.42 28.16 9.67
CA SER A 467 15.67 27.82 8.46
C SER A 467 16.58 27.97 7.23
N PRO A 468 16.70 26.95 6.38
CA PRO A 468 17.42 27.10 5.12
C PRO A 468 16.60 28.00 4.19
N THR A 469 17.24 29.07 3.72
CA THR A 469 16.69 29.98 2.71
C THR A 469 16.58 29.20 1.39
N ILE A 470 15.38 29.02 0.88
CA ILE A 470 15.13 28.45 -0.46
C ILE A 470 15.72 29.43 -1.48
N ARG A 471 16.88 29.13 -2.03
CA ARG A 471 17.38 29.79 -3.24
C ARG A 471 16.68 29.13 -4.43
N GLY A 472 15.72 29.85 -5.00
CA GLY A 472 15.11 29.47 -6.27
C GLY A 472 16.18 29.40 -7.37
N GLY A 473 16.42 28.21 -7.87
CA GLY A 473 17.22 27.98 -9.08
C GLY A 473 16.48 28.64 -10.26
N LYS A 474 17.05 29.68 -10.84
CA LYS A 474 16.61 30.24 -12.11
C LYS A 474 16.92 29.22 -13.21
N PHE A 475 15.88 28.79 -13.90
CA PHE A 475 16.03 28.15 -15.20
C PHE A 475 16.59 29.19 -16.18
N ASP A 476 17.85 29.07 -16.51
CA ASP A 476 18.44 29.83 -17.62
C ASP A 476 18.08 29.17 -18.94
N ALA A 477 17.08 29.73 -19.61
CA ALA A 477 16.76 29.42 -21.00
C ALA A 477 17.68 30.25 -21.90
N LYS A 478 18.88 29.75 -22.16
CA LYS A 478 19.72 30.17 -23.29
C LYS A 478 20.76 29.07 -23.58
N THR A 479 20.64 28.41 -24.69
CA THR A 479 21.41 28.44 -25.93
C THR A 479 21.24 27.15 -26.72
N ARG A 480 20.67 27.34 -27.89
CA ARG A 480 20.83 26.67 -29.22
C ARG A 480 20.71 25.14 -29.30
#